data_a238c3cdd82541acb89225f79116caa8
#
_entry.id   a238c3cdd82541acb89225f79116caa8
#
_cell.length_a   1.000
_cell.length_b   1.000
_cell.length_c   1.000
_cell.angle_alpha   90.00
_cell.angle_beta   90.00
_cell.angle_gamma   90.00
#
_symmetry.space_group_name_H-M   'P 1'
#
loop_
_entity.id
_entity.type
_entity.pdbx_description
1 polymer ?
#
loop_
_entity_poly.entity_id
_entity_poly.type
_entity_poly.pdbx_seq_one_letter_code
_entity_poly.pdbx_strand_id
1 'polypeptide(L)'
;FLSAVFTELPASLKALLDELDLTGEEPDTLHIQRQITADGKSSCRINMKPVSATTLRLLAPYLIDIHGQNDGQKLLDEQHHIDYLDGYAGCAPLLAQYQPNYQALLSLRREIHALETGEQERLQRIDMLSFHKNEIEQAALKPDEDESLAQRKAYFDHAGRIAVSLDRARLALSGDDEIGGACALLDEVSSAISALREVSDAFDGMAEQAEEVRLLAADLRDSVCSQSSNLDFSPAEREFVEQRLDEIYRLKQKYGGTIPEILAYRDKIDAELNTLENADDRRETLREQYREKLAETKRIAAALTEKRREAAKKLEQEIVRELSELDMDKVRMRIAVHTGTKLSAHGFDTVTFEISVNPGEPEKPLSKVASGGELSRIMLALKNVLTAGEDVGMLIFDEIDTGVSGHAAQQIGRKLSAIAKKKQTLCVTHLPQIAAMGDHHLRISKSVRDGRSFTDVSPMDRTHRIDEIARLLSGEEISDAARRNAEELLDAAGRGV
;
A
#
# COMPACT_ATOMS: atom_id res chain seq x y z
N PHE A 1 -38.48 16.28 -15.56
CA PHE A 1 -37.18 16.68 -16.08
C PHE A 1 -36.66 17.87 -15.25
N LEU A 2 -35.43 17.79 -14.77
CA LEU A 2 -34.74 18.85 -14.02
C LEU A 2 -33.49 19.23 -14.80
N SER A 3 -33.20 20.51 -14.92
CA SER A 3 -31.97 21.02 -15.52
C SER A 3 -31.43 22.17 -14.69
N ALA A 4 -30.13 22.18 -14.47
CA ALA A 4 -29.41 23.25 -13.80
C ALA A 4 -28.14 23.58 -14.56
N VAL A 5 -27.79 24.87 -14.58
CA VAL A 5 -26.56 25.37 -15.18
C VAL A 5 -25.81 26.15 -14.10
N PHE A 6 -24.56 25.78 -13.90
CA PHE A 6 -23.65 26.45 -12.98
C PHE A 6 -22.56 27.15 -13.79
N THR A 7 -22.23 28.36 -13.43
CA THR A 7 -21.17 29.18 -14.05
C THR A 7 -20.15 29.59 -12.99
N GLU A 8 -18.99 30.08 -13.41
CA GLU A 8 -17.94 30.52 -12.48
C GLU A 8 -17.51 29.39 -11.53
N LEU A 9 -17.20 28.22 -12.11
CA LEU A 9 -16.90 27.03 -11.34
C LEU A 9 -15.61 27.18 -10.50
N PRO A 10 -15.58 26.71 -9.23
CA PRO A 10 -14.39 26.69 -8.40
C PRO A 10 -13.25 25.87 -9.05
N ALA A 11 -12.00 26.24 -8.78
CA ALA A 11 -10.83 25.57 -9.34
C ALA A 11 -10.76 24.08 -8.95
N SER A 12 -11.15 23.75 -7.72
CA SER A 12 -11.23 22.37 -7.22
C SER A 12 -12.25 21.52 -7.98
N LEU A 13 -13.40 22.12 -8.32
CA LEU A 13 -14.43 21.43 -9.12
C LEU A 13 -13.96 21.21 -10.56
N LYS A 14 -13.28 22.17 -11.18
CA LYS A 14 -12.69 22.03 -12.52
C LYS A 14 -11.71 20.88 -12.57
N ALA A 15 -10.79 20.81 -11.60
CA ALA A 15 -9.82 19.70 -11.50
C ALA A 15 -10.52 18.33 -11.36
N LEU A 16 -11.59 18.26 -10.56
CA LEU A 16 -12.38 17.03 -10.39
C LEU A 16 -13.14 16.64 -11.67
N LEU A 17 -13.68 17.62 -12.41
CA LEU A 17 -14.34 17.37 -13.69
C LEU A 17 -13.37 16.87 -14.76
N ASP A 18 -12.15 17.37 -14.77
CA ASP A 18 -11.09 16.90 -15.67
C ASP A 18 -10.67 15.46 -15.30
N GLU A 19 -10.49 15.15 -14.03
CA GLU A 19 -10.18 13.79 -13.56
C GLU A 19 -11.24 12.76 -13.94
N LEU A 20 -12.52 13.19 -13.90
CA LEU A 20 -13.67 12.34 -14.23
C LEU A 20 -14.01 12.33 -15.75
N ASP A 21 -13.26 13.03 -16.58
CA ASP A 21 -13.56 13.25 -18.01
C ASP A 21 -14.97 13.81 -18.24
N LEU A 22 -15.40 14.76 -17.40
CA LEU A 22 -16.73 15.38 -17.47
C LEU A 22 -16.70 16.85 -17.87
N THR A 23 -15.54 17.41 -18.19
CA THR A 23 -15.39 18.79 -18.70
C THR A 23 -16.17 18.96 -19.98
N GLY A 24 -16.93 20.07 -20.09
CA GLY A 24 -17.74 20.44 -21.25
C GLY A 24 -16.95 21.27 -22.26
N GLU A 25 -17.65 21.73 -23.32
CA GLU A 25 -17.07 22.64 -24.32
C GLU A 25 -16.70 24.00 -23.71
N GLU A 26 -17.46 24.45 -22.71
CA GLU A 26 -17.20 25.67 -21.93
C GLU A 26 -16.60 25.27 -20.58
N PRO A 27 -15.30 25.58 -20.32
CA PRO A 27 -14.61 25.14 -19.11
C PRO A 27 -15.18 25.71 -17.80
N ASP A 28 -15.85 26.86 -17.88
CA ASP A 28 -16.44 27.56 -16.72
C ASP A 28 -17.91 27.24 -16.50
N THR A 29 -18.49 26.34 -17.30
CA THR A 29 -19.94 26.04 -17.28
C THR A 29 -20.16 24.55 -17.03
N LEU A 30 -21.10 24.24 -16.15
CA LEU A 30 -21.51 22.87 -15.84
C LEU A 30 -23.02 22.72 -16.03
N HIS A 31 -23.40 21.88 -16.96
CA HIS A 31 -24.79 21.51 -17.20
C HIS A 31 -25.14 20.21 -16.50
N ILE A 32 -26.07 20.23 -15.58
CA ILE A 32 -26.60 19.04 -14.90
C ILE A 32 -28.04 18.83 -15.32
N GLN A 33 -28.36 17.63 -15.73
CA GLN A 33 -29.70 17.21 -16.12
C GLN A 33 -30.09 15.93 -15.38
N ARG A 34 -31.31 15.91 -14.84
CA ARG A 34 -31.90 14.72 -14.23
C ARG A 34 -33.30 14.47 -14.73
N GLN A 35 -33.54 13.25 -15.20
CA GLN A 35 -34.84 12.79 -15.61
C GLN A 35 -35.32 11.71 -14.65
N ILE A 36 -36.51 11.87 -14.10
CA ILE A 36 -37.19 10.91 -13.25
C ILE A 36 -38.48 10.51 -13.99
N THR A 37 -38.65 9.23 -14.25
CA THR A 37 -39.85 8.67 -14.88
C THR A 37 -40.91 8.35 -13.84
N ALA A 38 -42.17 8.20 -14.26
CA ALA A 38 -43.26 7.81 -13.34
C ALA A 38 -43.04 6.45 -12.69
N ASP A 39 -42.24 5.58 -13.29
CA ASP A 39 -41.86 4.25 -12.76
C ASP A 39 -40.70 4.32 -11.72
N GLY A 40 -40.27 5.53 -11.32
CA GLY A 40 -39.22 5.74 -10.35
C GLY A 40 -37.78 5.58 -10.89
N LYS A 41 -37.60 5.30 -12.19
CA LYS A 41 -36.26 5.25 -12.79
C LYS A 41 -35.70 6.66 -12.93
N SER A 42 -34.41 6.82 -12.55
CA SER A 42 -33.71 8.10 -12.62
C SER A 42 -32.47 7.98 -13.51
N SER A 43 -32.30 8.92 -14.42
CA SER A 43 -31.08 9.10 -15.22
C SER A 43 -30.52 10.49 -15.00
N CYS A 44 -29.18 10.56 -14.89
CA CYS A 44 -28.45 11.83 -14.69
C CYS A 44 -27.49 12.04 -15.86
N ARG A 45 -27.29 13.30 -16.25
CA ARG A 45 -26.28 13.70 -17.23
C ARG A 45 -25.54 14.93 -16.72
N ILE A 46 -24.24 14.96 -17.01
CA ILE A 46 -23.36 16.10 -16.77
C ILE A 46 -22.68 16.44 -18.09
N ASN A 47 -22.82 17.69 -18.55
CA ASN A 47 -22.32 18.15 -19.84
C ASN A 47 -22.66 17.16 -20.97
N MET A 48 -23.93 16.75 -21.02
CA MET A 48 -24.51 15.76 -21.96
C MET A 48 -24.01 14.32 -21.80
N LYS A 49 -22.96 14.04 -21.01
CA LYS A 49 -22.47 12.69 -20.73
C LYS A 49 -23.33 12.01 -19.65
N PRO A 50 -23.75 10.75 -19.82
CA PRO A 50 -24.52 10.03 -18.80
C PRO A 50 -23.65 9.70 -17.61
N VAL A 51 -24.15 9.93 -16.39
CA VAL A 51 -23.43 9.68 -15.14
C VAL A 51 -24.28 8.95 -14.11
N SER A 52 -23.64 8.33 -13.13
CA SER A 52 -24.32 7.73 -11.98
C SER A 52 -24.79 8.78 -10.98
N ALA A 53 -25.79 8.44 -10.16
CA ALA A 53 -26.19 9.28 -9.03
C ALA A 53 -25.05 9.45 -8.01
N THR A 54 -24.14 8.48 -7.93
CA THR A 54 -22.93 8.55 -7.07
C THR A 54 -21.96 9.62 -7.55
N THR A 55 -21.74 9.72 -8.86
CA THR A 55 -20.91 10.77 -9.47
C THR A 55 -21.51 12.16 -9.19
N LEU A 56 -22.83 12.28 -9.31
CA LEU A 56 -23.50 13.56 -9.00
C LEU A 56 -23.35 13.95 -7.53
N ARG A 57 -23.41 12.98 -6.60
CA ARG A 57 -23.17 13.24 -5.17
C ARG A 57 -21.75 13.69 -4.87
N LEU A 58 -20.76 13.23 -5.61
CA LEU A 58 -19.35 13.66 -5.50
C LEU A 58 -19.19 15.15 -5.85
N LEU A 59 -19.95 15.66 -6.83
CA LEU A 59 -19.87 17.04 -7.29
C LEU A 59 -20.73 18.00 -6.45
N ALA A 60 -21.83 17.49 -5.86
CA ALA A 60 -22.80 18.33 -5.12
C ALA A 60 -22.15 19.24 -4.06
N PRO A 61 -21.18 18.81 -3.26
CA PRO A 61 -20.55 19.65 -2.24
C PRO A 61 -19.74 20.83 -2.75
N TYR A 62 -19.40 20.86 -4.02
CA TYR A 62 -18.71 21.98 -4.68
C TYR A 62 -19.69 22.97 -5.33
N LEU A 63 -20.93 22.55 -5.53
CA LEU A 63 -21.94 23.33 -6.25
C LEU A 63 -22.83 24.07 -5.30
N ILE A 64 -23.43 23.37 -4.34
CA ILE A 64 -24.49 23.90 -3.46
C ILE A 64 -24.26 23.38 -2.05
N ASP A 65 -24.36 24.29 -1.09
CA ASP A 65 -24.47 23.98 0.34
C ASP A 65 -25.81 24.48 0.85
N ILE A 66 -26.66 23.56 1.34
CA ILE A 66 -28.03 23.87 1.79
C ILE A 66 -28.05 23.85 3.32
N HIS A 67 -28.64 24.85 3.92
CA HIS A 67 -28.78 25.01 5.37
C HIS A 67 -30.26 25.03 5.75
N GLY A 68 -30.77 23.91 6.27
CA GLY A 68 -32.19 23.70 6.66
C GLY A 68 -32.45 22.33 7.26
N GLN A 69 -33.73 21.97 7.39
CA GLN A 69 -34.21 20.80 8.14
C GLN A 69 -33.95 19.48 7.45
N ASN A 70 -33.00 19.05 6.88
CA ASN A 70 -32.76 17.66 6.35
C ASN A 70 -31.53 17.50 5.47
N ASP A 71 -30.50 18.31 5.63
CA ASP A 71 -29.34 18.16 4.75
C ASP A 71 -28.05 17.76 5.44
N GLY A 72 -27.31 16.87 4.74
CA GLY A 72 -26.02 16.36 5.13
C GLY A 72 -24.93 17.42 4.98
N GLN A 73 -24.89 18.35 5.91
CA GLN A 73 -23.95 19.47 5.89
C GLN A 73 -22.56 18.97 6.27
N LYS A 74 -21.56 19.24 5.44
CA LYS A 74 -20.14 18.96 5.76
C LYS A 74 -19.74 19.49 7.14
N LEU A 75 -20.33 20.62 7.57
CA LEU A 75 -20.01 21.23 8.86
C LEU A 75 -20.64 20.47 10.05
N LEU A 76 -21.65 19.62 9.83
CA LEU A 76 -22.19 18.73 10.85
C LEU A 76 -21.41 17.40 10.93
N ASP A 77 -20.62 17.08 9.93
CA ASP A 77 -19.76 15.91 9.92
C ASP A 77 -18.44 16.23 10.63
N GLU A 78 -18.25 15.62 11.79
CA GLU A 78 -17.06 15.81 12.63
C GLU A 78 -15.74 15.50 11.89
N GLN A 79 -15.76 14.66 10.84
CA GLN A 79 -14.59 14.33 10.05
C GLN A 79 -14.02 15.54 9.29
N HIS A 80 -14.85 16.52 8.97
CA HIS A 80 -14.48 17.73 8.24
C HIS A 80 -14.14 18.94 9.15
N HIS A 81 -14.38 18.86 10.45
CA HIS A 81 -14.09 19.96 11.36
C HIS A 81 -12.62 20.39 11.35
N ILE A 82 -11.71 19.43 11.15
CA ILE A 82 -10.28 19.69 11.06
C ILE A 82 -9.93 20.51 9.81
N ASP A 83 -10.61 20.28 8.70
CA ASP A 83 -10.37 20.99 7.44
C ASP A 83 -10.79 22.46 7.55
N TYR A 84 -11.93 22.74 8.22
CA TYR A 84 -12.37 24.09 8.51
C TYR A 84 -11.39 24.85 9.41
N LEU A 85 -10.93 24.20 10.47
CA LEU A 85 -9.93 24.80 11.36
C LEU A 85 -8.60 25.04 10.65
N ASP A 86 -8.15 24.08 9.82
CA ASP A 86 -6.91 24.20 9.03
C ASP A 86 -6.99 25.34 8.01
N GLY A 87 -8.16 25.49 7.36
CA GLY A 87 -8.43 26.62 6.46
C GLY A 87 -8.35 27.97 7.18
N TYR A 88 -9.04 28.10 8.32
CA TYR A 88 -9.03 29.32 9.14
C TYR A 88 -7.63 29.63 9.70
N ALA A 89 -6.93 28.61 10.18
CA ALA A 89 -5.58 28.72 10.73
C ALA A 89 -4.51 28.98 9.65
N GLY A 90 -4.81 28.82 8.37
CA GLY A 90 -3.82 28.89 7.30
C GLY A 90 -2.77 27.78 7.41
N CYS A 91 -3.18 26.54 7.70
CA CYS A 91 -2.27 25.39 7.87
C CYS A 91 -1.73 24.82 6.55
N ALA A 92 -2.22 25.26 5.40
CA ALA A 92 -1.84 24.75 4.08
C ALA A 92 -0.32 24.58 3.86
N PRO A 93 0.57 25.54 4.23
CA PRO A 93 2.01 25.35 4.06
C PRO A 93 2.60 24.23 4.91
N LEU A 94 2.09 24.02 6.13
CA LEU A 94 2.52 22.92 7.01
C LEU A 94 1.98 21.58 6.53
N LEU A 95 0.75 21.53 6.05
CA LEU A 95 0.15 20.34 5.47
C LEU A 95 0.88 19.91 4.19
N ALA A 96 1.27 20.85 3.34
CA ALA A 96 2.06 20.59 2.14
C ALA A 96 3.44 19.98 2.47
N GLN A 97 4.01 20.30 3.64
CA GLN A 97 5.23 19.65 4.14
C GLN A 97 4.93 18.31 4.82
N TYR A 98 3.84 18.21 5.56
CA TYR A 98 3.48 17.03 6.33
C TYR A 98 3.10 15.84 5.44
N GLN A 99 2.24 16.04 4.46
CA GLN A 99 1.67 14.96 3.66
C GLN A 99 2.72 14.12 2.92
N PRO A 100 3.74 14.69 2.22
CA PRO A 100 4.79 13.90 1.59
C PRO A 100 5.62 13.10 2.60
N ASN A 101 5.91 13.68 3.77
CA ASN A 101 6.64 13.01 4.84
C ASN A 101 5.84 11.83 5.42
N TYR A 102 4.55 12.00 5.61
CA TYR A 102 3.66 10.94 6.09
C TYR A 102 3.53 9.79 5.07
N GLN A 103 3.40 10.10 3.77
CA GLN A 103 3.37 9.08 2.72
C GLN A 103 4.69 8.31 2.62
N ALA A 104 5.83 9.00 2.70
CA ALA A 104 7.15 8.36 2.75
C ALA A 104 7.28 7.42 3.97
N LEU A 105 6.77 7.83 5.13
CA LEU A 105 6.74 7.00 6.34
C LEU A 105 5.92 5.72 6.14
N LEU A 106 4.77 5.81 5.49
CA LEU A 106 3.92 4.66 5.18
C LEU A 106 4.60 3.71 4.19
N SER A 107 5.33 4.24 3.19
CA SER A 107 6.09 3.43 2.24
C SER A 107 7.22 2.67 2.93
N LEU A 108 8.07 3.37 3.70
CA LEU A 108 9.16 2.75 4.47
C LEU A 108 8.64 1.66 5.41
N ARG A 109 7.52 1.88 6.07
CA ARG A 109 6.90 0.87 6.96
C ARG A 109 6.45 -0.37 6.19
N ARG A 110 5.89 -0.22 4.97
CA ARG A 110 5.50 -1.35 4.12
C ARG A 110 6.72 -2.14 3.65
N GLU A 111 7.79 -1.44 3.24
CA GLU A 111 9.04 -2.09 2.82
C GLU A 111 9.69 -2.88 3.96
N ILE A 112 9.79 -2.31 5.16
CA ILE A 112 10.29 -3.00 6.35
C ILE A 112 9.43 -4.24 6.65
N HIS A 113 8.11 -4.10 6.62
CA HIS A 113 7.21 -5.22 6.91
C HIS A 113 7.30 -6.33 5.86
N ALA A 114 7.50 -6.00 4.58
CA ALA A 114 7.71 -6.98 3.52
C ALA A 114 9.00 -7.80 3.74
N LEU A 115 10.06 -7.17 4.26
CA LEU A 115 11.31 -7.87 4.61
C LEU A 115 11.18 -8.70 5.90
N GLU A 116 10.29 -8.34 6.82
CA GLU A 116 10.04 -9.07 8.06
C GLU A 116 9.15 -10.30 7.87
N THR A 117 8.23 -10.27 6.89
CA THR A 117 7.23 -11.34 6.65
C THR A 117 7.82 -12.57 5.98
N GLY A 118 9.05 -12.85 5.99
CA GLY A 118 9.69 -14.07 5.44
C GLY A 118 10.97 -14.41 6.19
N GLU A 119 11.22 -13.80 7.33
CA GLU A 119 12.50 -13.94 8.03
C GLU A 119 12.81 -15.39 8.42
N GLN A 120 11.81 -16.14 8.89
CA GLN A 120 12.00 -17.55 9.27
C GLN A 120 12.28 -18.43 8.05
N GLU A 121 11.57 -18.25 6.97
CA GLU A 121 11.81 -18.96 5.70
C GLU A 121 13.18 -18.60 5.10
N ARG A 122 13.55 -17.32 5.18
CA ARG A 122 14.85 -16.82 4.72
C ARG A 122 16.01 -17.44 5.52
N LEU A 123 15.93 -17.46 6.86
CA LEU A 123 16.96 -18.06 7.71
C LEU A 123 17.10 -19.56 7.41
N GLN A 124 16.00 -20.30 7.29
CA GLN A 124 16.03 -21.71 6.90
C GLN A 124 16.66 -21.90 5.51
N ARG A 125 16.39 -21.00 4.59
CA ARG A 125 16.98 -21.05 3.25
C ARG A 125 18.48 -20.77 3.26
N ILE A 126 18.94 -19.79 4.05
CA ILE A 126 20.37 -19.51 4.25
C ILE A 126 21.09 -20.72 4.84
N ASP A 127 20.56 -21.32 5.91
CA ASP A 127 21.15 -22.50 6.55
C ASP A 127 21.28 -23.67 5.57
N MET A 128 20.23 -23.96 4.81
CA MET A 128 20.24 -25.02 3.81
C MET A 128 21.25 -24.75 2.69
N LEU A 129 21.29 -23.53 2.15
CA LEU A 129 22.21 -23.17 1.08
C LEU A 129 23.66 -23.19 1.55
N SER A 130 23.93 -22.68 2.76
CA SER A 130 25.25 -22.71 3.38
C SER A 130 25.75 -24.13 3.61
N PHE A 131 24.87 -25.05 4.02
CA PHE A 131 25.22 -26.48 4.15
C PHE A 131 25.59 -27.09 2.78
N HIS A 132 24.78 -26.85 1.75
CA HIS A 132 25.06 -27.36 0.39
C HIS A 132 26.40 -26.81 -0.15
N LYS A 133 26.64 -25.50 0.03
CA LYS A 133 27.90 -24.87 -0.39
C LYS A 133 29.09 -25.53 0.28
N ASN A 134 29.05 -25.66 1.62
CA ASN A 134 30.14 -26.25 2.39
C ASN A 134 30.40 -27.70 1.97
N GLU A 135 29.37 -28.51 1.73
CA GLU A 135 29.54 -29.92 1.28
C GLU A 135 30.22 -29.97 -0.09
N ILE A 136 29.88 -29.09 -1.03
CA ILE A 136 30.51 -29.04 -2.36
C ILE A 136 31.95 -28.53 -2.28
N GLU A 137 32.21 -27.49 -1.47
CA GLU A 137 33.55 -26.91 -1.31
C GLU A 137 34.52 -27.87 -0.60
N GLN A 138 34.07 -28.57 0.44
CA GLN A 138 34.88 -29.61 1.12
C GLN A 138 35.26 -30.74 0.21
N ALA A 139 34.40 -31.10 -0.72
CA ALA A 139 34.70 -32.14 -1.71
C ALA A 139 35.78 -31.73 -2.71
N ALA A 140 36.07 -30.45 -2.88
CA ALA A 140 37.14 -29.89 -3.72
C ALA A 140 37.20 -30.54 -5.12
N LEU A 141 36.04 -30.66 -5.77
CA LEU A 141 35.86 -31.30 -7.07
C LEU A 141 36.69 -30.61 -8.16
N LYS A 142 37.35 -31.42 -9.01
CA LYS A 142 38.08 -30.92 -10.18
C LYS A 142 37.31 -31.27 -11.45
N PRO A 143 37.32 -30.40 -12.47
CA PRO A 143 36.77 -30.75 -13.77
C PRO A 143 37.34 -32.08 -14.28
N ASP A 144 36.49 -32.94 -14.84
CA ASP A 144 36.82 -34.24 -15.44
C ASP A 144 37.48 -35.26 -14.46
N GLU A 145 37.42 -34.98 -13.14
CA GLU A 145 38.00 -35.88 -12.12
C GLU A 145 37.35 -37.27 -12.16
N ASP A 146 36.06 -37.34 -12.33
CA ASP A 146 35.29 -38.58 -12.38
C ASP A 146 35.66 -39.46 -13.60
N GLU A 147 35.91 -38.87 -14.76
CA GLU A 147 36.33 -39.57 -15.96
C GLU A 147 37.74 -40.12 -15.78
N SER A 148 38.64 -39.29 -15.25
CA SER A 148 40.01 -39.71 -14.94
C SER A 148 40.08 -40.87 -13.94
N LEU A 149 39.28 -40.77 -12.85
CA LEU A 149 39.19 -41.80 -11.84
C LEU A 149 38.53 -43.10 -12.38
N ALA A 150 37.54 -42.98 -13.25
CA ALA A 150 36.89 -44.11 -13.88
C ALA A 150 37.86 -44.88 -14.79
N GLN A 151 38.70 -44.20 -15.57
CA GLN A 151 39.76 -44.80 -16.36
C GLN A 151 40.79 -45.51 -15.46
N ARG A 152 41.20 -44.88 -14.36
CA ARG A 152 42.13 -45.45 -13.40
C ARG A 152 41.56 -46.68 -12.68
N LYS A 153 40.28 -46.67 -12.33
CA LYS A 153 39.58 -47.84 -11.79
C LYS A 153 39.57 -49.02 -12.76
N ALA A 154 39.24 -48.77 -14.04
CA ALA A 154 39.28 -49.83 -15.07
C ALA A 154 40.65 -50.41 -15.22
N TYR A 155 41.74 -49.62 -15.18
CA TYR A 155 43.09 -50.04 -15.14
C TYR A 155 43.35 -50.96 -13.94
N PHE A 156 43.04 -50.60 -12.72
CA PHE A 156 43.21 -51.41 -11.52
C PHE A 156 42.38 -52.66 -11.51
N ASP A 157 41.17 -52.68 -12.06
CA ASP A 157 40.38 -53.93 -12.22
C ASP A 157 41.02 -54.93 -13.15
N HIS A 158 41.67 -54.47 -14.23
CA HIS A 158 42.47 -55.35 -15.13
C HIS A 158 43.78 -55.78 -14.46
N ALA A 159 44.52 -54.85 -13.87
CA ALA A 159 45.78 -55.15 -13.19
C ALA A 159 45.58 -56.11 -12.01
N GLY A 160 44.48 -55.92 -11.24
CA GLY A 160 44.11 -56.82 -10.15
C GLY A 160 43.85 -58.25 -10.59
N ARG A 161 43.17 -58.50 -11.74
CA ARG A 161 42.95 -59.80 -12.31
C ARG A 161 44.29 -60.46 -12.76
N ILE A 162 45.17 -59.62 -13.35
CA ILE A 162 46.50 -60.08 -13.76
C ILE A 162 47.32 -60.45 -12.51
N ALA A 163 47.35 -59.60 -11.47
CA ALA A 163 48.05 -59.83 -10.23
C ALA A 163 47.62 -61.16 -9.56
N VAL A 164 46.32 -61.39 -9.41
CA VAL A 164 45.78 -62.63 -8.83
C VAL A 164 46.19 -63.88 -9.67
N SER A 165 46.15 -63.73 -10.99
CA SER A 165 46.55 -64.88 -11.90
C SER A 165 48.03 -65.16 -11.82
N LEU A 166 48.89 -64.13 -11.82
CA LEU A 166 50.33 -64.29 -11.67
C LEU A 166 50.72 -64.85 -10.29
N ASP A 167 50.07 -64.38 -9.23
CA ASP A 167 50.33 -64.85 -7.87
C ASP A 167 49.96 -66.38 -7.74
N ARG A 168 48.80 -66.75 -8.32
CA ARG A 168 48.39 -68.17 -8.39
C ARG A 168 49.40 -69.02 -9.19
N ALA A 169 49.89 -68.51 -10.31
CA ALA A 169 50.92 -69.20 -11.10
C ALA A 169 52.27 -69.32 -10.33
N ARG A 170 52.69 -68.23 -9.66
CA ARG A 170 53.86 -68.18 -8.81
C ARG A 170 53.76 -69.22 -7.68
N LEU A 171 52.60 -69.28 -7.00
CA LEU A 171 52.37 -70.23 -5.91
C LEU A 171 52.42 -71.67 -6.42
N ALA A 172 51.81 -71.95 -7.58
CA ALA A 172 51.85 -73.29 -8.19
C ALA A 172 53.29 -73.75 -8.60
N LEU A 173 54.12 -72.82 -9.09
CA LEU A 173 55.48 -73.09 -9.52
C LEU A 173 56.49 -73.16 -8.36
N SER A 174 56.36 -72.14 -7.41
CA SER A 174 57.32 -72.01 -6.29
C SER A 174 56.93 -72.81 -5.05
N GLY A 175 55.60 -73.05 -4.85
CA GLY A 175 55.06 -73.57 -3.60
C GLY A 175 54.89 -72.47 -2.54
N ASP A 176 54.46 -72.89 -1.34
CA ASP A 176 54.42 -72.13 -0.11
C ASP A 176 55.23 -72.79 1.01
N ASP A 177 55.10 -72.25 2.26
CA ASP A 177 55.86 -72.80 3.38
C ASP A 177 55.49 -74.25 3.77
N GLU A 178 54.36 -74.79 3.32
CA GLU A 178 53.85 -76.09 3.66
C GLU A 178 53.91 -77.08 2.50
N ILE A 179 53.80 -76.62 1.26
CA ILE A 179 53.68 -77.48 0.06
C ILE A 179 54.71 -77.02 -0.98
N GLY A 180 55.59 -77.96 -1.36
CA GLY A 180 56.57 -77.73 -2.45
C GLY A 180 55.87 -77.48 -3.77
N GLY A 181 56.30 -76.41 -4.51
CA GLY A 181 55.78 -76.11 -5.86
C GLY A 181 56.27 -77.09 -6.92
N ALA A 182 55.73 -76.85 -8.13
CA ALA A 182 56.10 -77.72 -9.27
C ALA A 182 57.62 -77.79 -9.53
N CYS A 183 58.33 -76.68 -9.31
CA CYS A 183 59.80 -76.65 -9.47
C CYS A 183 60.51 -77.65 -8.49
N ALA A 184 60.08 -77.64 -7.22
CA ALA A 184 60.66 -78.57 -6.21
C ALA A 184 60.34 -80.01 -6.53
N LEU A 185 59.11 -80.30 -6.97
CA LEU A 185 58.78 -81.70 -7.40
C LEU A 185 59.56 -82.12 -8.65
N LEU A 186 59.84 -81.26 -9.59
CA LEU A 186 60.64 -81.51 -10.76
C LEU A 186 62.11 -81.65 -10.42
N ASP A 187 62.62 -80.93 -9.38
CA ASP A 187 63.96 -81.14 -8.84
C ASP A 187 64.13 -82.60 -8.26
N GLU A 188 63.10 -83.06 -7.51
CA GLU A 188 63.08 -84.46 -7.01
C GLU A 188 63.04 -85.45 -8.15
N VAL A 189 62.21 -85.24 -9.15
CA VAL A 189 62.09 -86.13 -10.31
C VAL A 189 63.42 -86.16 -11.07
N SER A 190 64.04 -85.03 -11.35
CA SER A 190 65.34 -84.97 -12.05
C SER A 190 66.46 -85.63 -11.25
N SER A 191 66.48 -85.41 -9.94
CA SER A 191 67.45 -86.04 -9.05
C SER A 191 67.31 -87.62 -9.03
N ALA A 192 66.03 -88.05 -8.89
CA ALA A 192 65.75 -89.49 -8.85
C ALA A 192 66.12 -90.22 -10.19
N ILE A 193 65.82 -89.60 -11.33
CA ILE A 193 66.12 -90.16 -12.64
C ILE A 193 67.65 -90.06 -12.92
N SER A 194 68.29 -88.98 -12.54
CA SER A 194 69.74 -88.82 -12.68
C SER A 194 70.54 -89.92 -11.91
N ALA A 195 70.04 -90.31 -10.74
CA ALA A 195 70.64 -91.39 -9.97
C ALA A 195 70.55 -92.76 -10.75
N LEU A 196 69.55 -92.93 -11.61
CA LEU A 196 69.44 -94.14 -12.43
C LEU A 196 70.46 -94.19 -13.57
N ARG A 197 71.03 -93.06 -13.99
CA ARG A 197 72.14 -93.02 -14.99
C ARG A 197 73.39 -93.73 -14.50
N GLU A 198 73.66 -93.71 -13.23
CA GLU A 198 74.79 -94.45 -12.67
C GLU A 198 74.64 -96.00 -12.77
N VAL A 199 73.40 -96.45 -13.00
CA VAL A 199 73.05 -97.83 -13.04
C VAL A 199 72.99 -98.35 -14.48
N SER A 200 72.53 -97.57 -15.49
CA SER A 200 72.44 -97.98 -16.90
C SER A 200 72.21 -96.75 -17.83
N ASP A 201 72.99 -96.74 -18.96
CA ASP A 201 72.91 -95.75 -20.04
C ASP A 201 71.52 -95.69 -20.72
N ALA A 202 70.68 -96.72 -20.49
CA ALA A 202 69.30 -96.77 -21.01
C ALA A 202 68.44 -95.65 -20.47
N PHE A 203 68.81 -94.98 -19.37
CA PHE A 203 68.09 -93.87 -18.72
C PHE A 203 68.59 -92.48 -19.11
N ASP A 204 69.66 -92.36 -19.95
CA ASP A 204 70.24 -91.08 -20.33
C ASP A 204 69.23 -90.15 -21.00
N GLY A 205 68.49 -90.66 -21.97
CA GLY A 205 67.44 -89.82 -22.63
C GLY A 205 66.32 -89.39 -21.72
N MET A 206 65.99 -90.23 -20.73
CA MET A 206 64.94 -89.84 -19.72
C MET A 206 65.48 -88.78 -18.74
N ALA A 207 66.76 -88.89 -18.37
CA ALA A 207 67.40 -87.88 -17.50
C ALA A 207 67.58 -86.54 -18.19
N GLU A 208 67.93 -86.53 -19.46
CA GLU A 208 67.99 -85.31 -20.28
C GLU A 208 66.62 -84.64 -20.38
N GLN A 209 65.56 -85.42 -20.63
CA GLN A 209 64.19 -84.86 -20.65
C GLN A 209 63.76 -84.32 -19.31
N ALA A 210 64.07 -84.99 -18.21
CA ALA A 210 63.71 -84.50 -16.87
C ALA A 210 64.43 -83.17 -16.54
N GLU A 211 65.69 -83.07 -16.91
CA GLU A 211 66.47 -81.85 -16.70
C GLU A 211 65.99 -80.72 -17.60
N GLU A 212 65.61 -80.97 -18.85
CA GLU A 212 65.02 -80.00 -19.75
C GLU A 212 63.69 -79.44 -19.19
N VAL A 213 62.79 -80.27 -18.70
CA VAL A 213 61.51 -79.84 -18.08
C VAL A 213 61.75 -79.06 -16.82
N ARG A 214 62.71 -79.44 -15.99
CA ARG A 214 63.09 -78.73 -14.78
C ARG A 214 63.58 -77.29 -15.09
N LEU A 215 64.47 -77.16 -16.10
CA LEU A 215 65.01 -75.88 -16.53
C LEU A 215 63.87 -74.99 -17.11
N LEU A 216 62.97 -75.50 -17.92
CA LEU A 216 61.86 -74.82 -18.49
C LEU A 216 60.86 -74.34 -17.41
N ALA A 217 60.63 -75.13 -16.36
CA ALA A 217 59.78 -74.73 -15.22
C ALA A 217 60.43 -73.63 -14.40
N ALA A 218 61.75 -73.66 -14.20
CA ALA A 218 62.49 -72.59 -13.53
C ALA A 218 62.45 -71.30 -14.31
N ASP A 219 62.68 -71.36 -15.64
CA ASP A 219 62.55 -70.15 -16.51
C ASP A 219 61.14 -69.55 -16.51
N LEU A 220 60.13 -70.44 -16.54
CA LEU A 220 58.71 -69.95 -16.44
C LEU A 220 58.46 -69.30 -15.09
N ARG A 221 58.90 -69.89 -13.97
CA ARG A 221 58.79 -69.29 -12.63
C ARG A 221 59.45 -67.94 -12.59
N ASP A 222 60.70 -67.79 -13.12
CA ASP A 222 61.40 -66.48 -13.10
C ASP A 222 60.73 -65.48 -14.01
N SER A 223 60.11 -65.86 -15.12
CA SER A 223 59.30 -65.04 -15.98
C SER A 223 58.04 -64.56 -15.26
N VAL A 224 57.35 -65.46 -14.56
CA VAL A 224 56.12 -65.07 -13.76
C VAL A 224 56.49 -64.15 -12.64
N CYS A 225 57.60 -64.42 -11.91
CA CYS A 225 58.06 -63.51 -10.84
C CYS A 225 58.47 -62.14 -11.36
N SER A 226 59.15 -62.04 -12.48
CA SER A 226 59.51 -60.80 -13.15
C SER A 226 58.30 -60.02 -13.56
N GLN A 227 57.30 -60.64 -14.20
CA GLN A 227 56.05 -59.97 -14.58
C GLN A 227 55.21 -59.50 -13.38
N SER A 228 55.18 -60.32 -12.31
CA SER A 228 54.50 -59.93 -11.05
C SER A 228 55.12 -58.71 -10.38
N SER A 229 56.50 -58.63 -10.39
CA SER A 229 57.21 -57.49 -9.82
C SER A 229 57.10 -56.22 -10.63
N ASN A 230 56.84 -56.30 -11.92
CA ASN A 230 56.70 -55.19 -12.82
C ASN A 230 55.24 -54.67 -12.87
N LEU A 231 54.31 -55.34 -12.20
CA LEU A 231 52.90 -54.90 -12.16
C LEU A 231 52.75 -53.74 -11.20
N ASP A 232 52.41 -52.56 -11.74
CA ASP A 232 52.09 -51.33 -10.93
C ASP A 232 50.65 -51.44 -10.40
N PHE A 233 50.49 -52.27 -9.34
CA PHE A 233 49.19 -52.48 -8.68
C PHE A 233 49.31 -52.24 -7.18
N SER A 234 48.61 -51.15 -6.72
CA SER A 234 48.48 -50.82 -5.31
C SER A 234 47.02 -51.01 -4.85
N PRO A 235 46.74 -52.01 -3.99
CA PRO A 235 45.37 -52.15 -3.42
C PRO A 235 44.87 -50.94 -2.70
N ALA A 236 45.73 -50.20 -1.99
CA ALA A 236 45.36 -48.96 -1.26
C ALA A 236 44.96 -47.84 -2.21
N GLU A 237 45.65 -47.72 -3.36
CA GLU A 237 45.31 -46.72 -4.36
C GLU A 237 43.98 -47.03 -5.07
N ARG A 238 43.72 -48.32 -5.32
CA ARG A 238 42.45 -48.79 -5.83
C ARG A 238 41.29 -48.39 -4.86
N GLU A 239 41.45 -48.71 -3.60
CA GLU A 239 40.45 -48.38 -2.56
C GLU A 239 40.19 -46.86 -2.49
N PHE A 240 41.22 -46.04 -2.54
CA PHE A 240 41.11 -44.58 -2.61
C PHE A 240 40.31 -44.12 -3.83
N VAL A 241 40.60 -44.68 -5.03
CA VAL A 241 39.86 -44.33 -6.24
C VAL A 241 38.38 -44.70 -6.13
N GLU A 242 38.08 -45.89 -5.57
CA GLU A 242 36.68 -46.33 -5.38
C GLU A 242 35.95 -45.43 -4.37
N GLN A 243 36.55 -45.11 -3.25
CA GLN A 243 35.96 -44.18 -2.24
C GLN A 243 35.72 -42.80 -2.83
N ARG A 244 36.65 -42.28 -3.61
CA ARG A 244 36.50 -40.95 -4.22
C ARG A 244 35.42 -40.92 -5.30
N LEU A 245 35.31 -41.98 -6.11
CA LEU A 245 34.24 -42.13 -7.08
C LEU A 245 32.84 -42.18 -6.38
N ASP A 246 32.74 -42.90 -5.27
CA ASP A 246 31.52 -42.99 -4.48
C ASP A 246 31.12 -41.61 -3.90
N GLU A 247 32.10 -40.85 -3.42
CA GLU A 247 31.87 -39.47 -2.95
C GLU A 247 31.35 -38.58 -4.08
N ILE A 248 32.01 -38.60 -5.24
CA ILE A 248 31.58 -37.86 -6.43
C ILE A 248 30.15 -38.28 -6.86
N TYR A 249 29.88 -39.59 -6.86
CA TYR A 249 28.58 -40.11 -7.22
C TYR A 249 27.47 -39.62 -6.30
N ARG A 250 27.70 -39.59 -4.97
CA ARG A 250 26.73 -39.02 -4.00
C ARG A 250 26.46 -37.56 -4.26
N LEU A 251 27.49 -36.78 -4.55
CA LEU A 251 27.35 -35.34 -4.87
C LEU A 251 26.58 -35.13 -6.19
N LYS A 252 26.84 -36.00 -7.19
CA LYS A 252 26.10 -35.99 -8.46
C LYS A 252 24.62 -36.27 -8.26
N GLN A 253 24.25 -37.18 -7.38
CA GLN A 253 22.85 -37.51 -7.06
C GLN A 253 22.13 -36.35 -6.33
N LYS A 254 22.87 -35.56 -5.56
CA LYS A 254 22.28 -34.45 -4.77
C LYS A 254 22.21 -33.14 -5.53
N TYR A 255 23.24 -32.79 -6.31
CA TYR A 255 23.45 -31.39 -6.75
C TYR A 255 23.53 -31.21 -8.27
N GLY A 256 23.67 -32.31 -9.06
CA GLY A 256 23.71 -32.22 -10.52
C GLY A 256 24.32 -33.48 -11.14
N GLY A 257 23.94 -33.86 -12.35
CA GLY A 257 24.36 -35.09 -13.00
C GLY A 257 25.85 -35.15 -13.37
N THR A 258 26.54 -34.01 -13.42
CA THR A 258 27.94 -33.84 -13.80
C THR A 258 28.68 -32.91 -12.84
N ILE A 259 30.03 -33.04 -12.76
CA ILE A 259 30.85 -32.13 -11.95
C ILE A 259 30.66 -30.64 -12.36
N PRO A 260 30.67 -30.29 -13.65
CA PRO A 260 30.35 -28.90 -14.06
C PRO A 260 29.00 -28.39 -13.59
N GLU A 261 27.96 -29.24 -13.57
CA GLU A 261 26.65 -28.86 -13.05
C GLU A 261 26.67 -28.60 -11.54
N ILE A 262 27.40 -29.41 -10.76
CA ILE A 262 27.59 -29.22 -9.32
C ILE A 262 28.29 -27.88 -9.03
N LEU A 263 29.34 -27.56 -9.78
CA LEU A 263 30.07 -26.30 -9.64
C LEU A 263 29.22 -25.11 -10.05
N ALA A 264 28.42 -25.20 -11.11
CA ALA A 264 27.47 -24.19 -11.53
C ALA A 264 26.35 -23.99 -10.47
N TYR A 265 25.93 -25.06 -9.81
CA TYR A 265 24.98 -24.99 -8.69
C TYR A 265 25.59 -24.26 -7.47
N ARG A 266 26.86 -24.52 -7.12
CA ARG A 266 27.60 -23.78 -6.09
C ARG A 266 27.61 -22.28 -6.40
N ASP A 267 27.91 -21.89 -7.65
CA ASP A 267 27.95 -20.46 -8.04
C ASP A 267 26.57 -19.80 -7.96
N LYS A 268 25.50 -20.55 -8.26
CA LYS A 268 24.11 -20.07 -8.04
C LYS A 268 23.78 -19.89 -6.56
N ILE A 269 24.23 -20.82 -5.71
CA ILE A 269 24.06 -20.69 -4.25
C ILE A 269 24.76 -19.45 -3.74
N ASP A 270 25.99 -19.18 -4.16
CA ASP A 270 26.73 -17.98 -3.76
C ASP A 270 26.00 -16.68 -4.12
N ALA A 271 25.45 -16.60 -5.33
CA ALA A 271 24.68 -15.46 -5.75
C ALA A 271 23.38 -15.29 -4.92
N GLU A 272 22.70 -16.39 -4.60
CA GLU A 272 21.47 -16.39 -3.79
C GLU A 272 21.78 -16.02 -2.33
N LEU A 273 22.83 -16.56 -1.72
CA LEU A 273 23.27 -16.22 -0.36
C LEU A 273 23.62 -14.74 -0.24
N ASN A 274 24.41 -14.18 -1.15
CA ASN A 274 24.73 -12.76 -1.17
C ASN A 274 23.47 -11.89 -1.25
N THR A 275 22.45 -12.30 -1.99
CA THR A 275 21.17 -11.57 -2.09
C THR A 275 20.40 -11.63 -0.76
N LEU A 276 20.39 -12.79 -0.11
CA LEU A 276 19.68 -12.99 1.17
C LEU A 276 20.39 -12.31 2.35
N GLU A 277 21.71 -12.27 2.39
CA GLU A 277 22.50 -11.59 3.42
C GLU A 277 22.40 -10.07 3.33
N ASN A 278 22.43 -9.51 2.12
CA ASN A 278 22.24 -8.08 1.89
C ASN A 278 20.84 -7.56 2.30
N ALA A 279 19.86 -8.44 2.49
CA ALA A 279 18.53 -8.02 2.95
C ALA A 279 18.53 -7.51 4.40
N ASP A 280 19.44 -7.96 5.26
CA ASP A 280 19.57 -7.49 6.64
C ASP A 280 20.15 -6.09 6.73
N ASP A 281 21.20 -5.80 5.97
CA ASP A 281 21.82 -4.47 5.90
C ASP A 281 20.80 -3.47 5.32
N ARG A 282 20.03 -3.89 4.31
CA ARG A 282 18.97 -3.06 3.73
C ARG A 282 17.87 -2.77 4.77
N ARG A 283 17.47 -3.77 5.55
CA ARG A 283 16.44 -3.60 6.61
C ARG A 283 16.89 -2.61 7.68
N GLU A 284 18.14 -2.68 8.15
CA GLU A 284 18.67 -1.73 9.13
C GLU A 284 18.73 -0.31 8.56
N THR A 285 19.19 -0.15 7.33
CA THR A 285 19.17 1.14 6.62
C THR A 285 17.76 1.72 6.53
N LEU A 286 16.76 0.90 6.16
CA LEU A 286 15.35 1.33 6.08
C LEU A 286 14.80 1.70 7.47
N ARG A 287 15.19 1.00 8.53
CA ARG A 287 14.80 1.33 9.92
C ARG A 287 15.39 2.66 10.38
N GLU A 288 16.64 2.97 10.03
CA GLU A 288 17.24 4.27 10.31
C GLU A 288 16.52 5.39 9.58
N GLN A 289 16.28 5.23 8.28
CA GLN A 289 15.50 6.19 7.48
C GLN A 289 14.08 6.37 8.04
N TYR A 290 13.44 5.31 8.50
CA TYR A 290 12.13 5.38 9.14
C TYR A 290 12.18 6.18 10.46
N ARG A 291 13.20 5.99 11.31
CA ARG A 291 13.36 6.74 12.57
C ARG A 291 13.55 8.23 12.33
N GLU A 292 14.42 8.59 11.38
CA GLU A 292 14.65 9.99 10.98
C GLU A 292 13.38 10.63 10.42
N LYS A 293 12.74 9.94 9.47
CA LYS A 293 11.51 10.43 8.85
C LYS A 293 10.37 10.54 9.86
N LEU A 294 10.27 9.62 10.82
CA LEU A 294 9.30 9.67 11.91
C LEU A 294 9.53 10.89 12.83
N ALA A 295 10.77 11.19 13.17
CA ALA A 295 11.10 12.35 13.99
C ALA A 295 10.74 13.67 13.30
N GLU A 296 11.05 13.79 12.01
CA GLU A 296 10.69 14.94 11.17
C GLU A 296 9.16 15.10 11.07
N THR A 297 8.45 14.02 10.75
CA THR A 297 6.99 14.04 10.61
C THR A 297 6.30 14.42 11.92
N LYS A 298 6.78 13.90 13.06
CA LYS A 298 6.28 14.27 14.39
C LYS A 298 6.50 15.75 14.71
N ARG A 299 7.64 16.31 14.31
CA ARG A 299 7.93 17.75 14.51
C ARG A 299 6.93 18.63 13.75
N ILE A 300 6.64 18.29 12.50
CA ILE A 300 5.67 19.03 11.68
C ILE A 300 4.25 18.86 12.25
N ALA A 301 3.88 17.64 12.68
CA ALA A 301 2.59 17.38 13.30
C ALA A 301 2.41 18.18 14.61
N ALA A 302 3.43 18.31 15.43
CA ALA A 302 3.39 19.14 16.64
C ALA A 302 3.20 20.62 16.31
N ALA A 303 3.85 21.13 15.26
CA ALA A 303 3.64 22.51 14.80
C ALA A 303 2.20 22.74 14.29
N LEU A 304 1.60 21.77 13.62
CA LEU A 304 0.19 21.80 13.24
C LEU A 304 -0.72 21.88 14.47
N THR A 305 -0.46 21.04 15.48
CA THR A 305 -1.23 21.03 16.74
C THR A 305 -1.24 22.40 17.44
N GLU A 306 -0.06 23.02 17.59
CA GLU A 306 0.03 24.34 18.23
C GLU A 306 -0.72 25.41 17.43
N LYS A 307 -0.55 25.42 16.11
CA LYS A 307 -1.23 26.38 15.24
C LYS A 307 -2.76 26.22 15.30
N ARG A 308 -3.25 24.96 15.33
CA ARG A 308 -4.68 24.65 15.48
C ARG A 308 -5.23 25.10 16.82
N ARG A 309 -4.50 24.87 17.93
CA ARG A 309 -4.93 25.30 19.27
C ARG A 309 -5.05 26.83 19.41
N GLU A 310 -4.09 27.55 18.83
CA GLU A 310 -4.15 29.01 18.80
C GLU A 310 -5.33 29.51 17.95
N ALA A 311 -5.51 28.90 16.78
CA ALA A 311 -6.59 29.26 15.87
C ALA A 311 -7.97 28.90 16.47
N ALA A 312 -8.11 27.75 17.12
CA ALA A 312 -9.34 27.32 17.77
C ALA A 312 -9.86 28.38 18.78
N LYS A 313 -8.98 28.88 19.64
CA LYS A 313 -9.36 29.92 20.62
C LYS A 313 -9.83 31.23 19.98
N LYS A 314 -9.21 31.65 18.88
CA LYS A 314 -9.61 32.85 18.14
C LYS A 314 -10.93 32.61 17.44
N LEU A 315 -11.07 31.47 16.78
CA LEU A 315 -12.28 31.09 16.05
C LEU A 315 -13.48 30.96 17.00
N GLU A 316 -13.31 30.36 18.18
CA GLU A 316 -14.35 30.31 19.24
C GLU A 316 -14.88 31.71 19.59
N GLN A 317 -13.98 32.67 19.83
CA GLN A 317 -14.35 34.05 20.19
C GLN A 317 -15.08 34.77 19.05
N GLU A 318 -14.63 34.60 17.82
CA GLU A 318 -15.25 35.20 16.65
C GLU A 318 -16.65 34.62 16.40
N ILE A 319 -16.81 33.28 16.50
CA ILE A 319 -18.13 32.64 16.34
C ILE A 319 -19.09 33.10 17.45
N VAL A 320 -18.66 33.14 18.71
CA VAL A 320 -19.52 33.58 19.81
C VAL A 320 -19.98 35.06 19.61
N ARG A 321 -19.08 35.92 19.13
CA ARG A 321 -19.47 37.32 18.79
C ARG A 321 -20.51 37.36 17.68
N GLU A 322 -20.31 36.58 16.61
CA GLU A 322 -21.26 36.48 15.51
C GLU A 322 -22.64 35.96 15.96
N LEU A 323 -22.64 34.98 16.88
CA LEU A 323 -23.88 34.43 17.46
C LEU A 323 -24.60 35.43 18.36
N SER A 324 -23.88 36.25 19.13
CA SER A 324 -24.46 37.31 19.95
C SER A 324 -25.19 38.33 19.08
N GLU A 325 -24.69 38.68 17.90
CA GLU A 325 -25.37 39.58 16.96
C GLU A 325 -26.66 38.98 16.35
N LEU A 326 -26.85 37.64 16.51
CA LEU A 326 -28.05 36.90 16.07
C LEU A 326 -29.03 36.58 17.22
N ASP A 327 -29.00 37.35 18.31
CA ASP A 327 -29.78 37.15 19.54
C ASP A 327 -29.51 35.75 20.22
N MET A 328 -28.28 35.29 20.12
CA MET A 328 -27.86 34.03 20.73
C MET A 328 -26.75 34.24 21.79
N ASP A 329 -26.93 35.25 22.65
CA ASP A 329 -25.96 35.70 23.67
C ASP A 329 -25.58 34.63 24.70
N LYS A 330 -26.40 33.59 24.88
CA LYS A 330 -26.22 32.55 25.89
C LYS A 330 -25.47 31.36 25.37
N VAL A 331 -25.16 31.34 24.07
CA VAL A 331 -24.47 30.22 23.42
C VAL A 331 -23.01 30.17 23.83
N ARG A 332 -22.54 28.99 24.12
CA ARG A 332 -21.12 28.73 24.29
C ARG A 332 -20.66 27.84 23.16
N MET A 333 -19.53 28.18 22.58
CA MET A 333 -18.89 27.43 21.52
C MET A 333 -17.51 26.97 21.96
N ARG A 334 -17.17 25.74 21.67
CA ARG A 334 -15.85 25.15 21.92
C ARG A 334 -15.37 24.41 20.70
N ILE A 335 -14.12 24.64 20.33
CA ILE A 335 -13.43 23.90 19.27
C ILE A 335 -12.40 23.01 19.93
N ALA A 336 -12.83 21.77 20.22
CA ALA A 336 -11.99 20.80 20.92
C ALA A 336 -10.95 20.19 19.97
N VAL A 337 -9.66 20.46 20.25
CA VAL A 337 -8.53 19.87 19.53
C VAL A 337 -7.98 18.73 20.37
N HIS A 338 -8.35 17.49 20.00
CA HIS A 338 -7.92 16.28 20.67
C HIS A 338 -6.66 15.75 20.02
N THR A 339 -5.54 15.76 20.74
CA THR A 339 -4.25 15.28 20.25
C THR A 339 -4.04 13.83 20.64
N GLY A 340 -3.96 12.94 19.66
CA GLY A 340 -3.68 11.52 19.84
C GLY A 340 -2.19 11.21 19.88
N THR A 341 -1.86 9.93 19.99
CA THR A 341 -0.47 9.43 19.98
C THR A 341 -0.04 8.88 18.63
N LYS A 342 -0.99 8.60 17.74
CA LYS A 342 -0.75 8.02 16.41
C LYS A 342 -0.85 9.09 15.34
N LEU A 343 0.08 9.07 14.38
CA LEU A 343 0.01 9.92 13.19
C LEU A 343 -1.12 9.45 12.26
N SER A 344 -1.85 10.40 11.73
CA SER A 344 -2.89 10.23 10.70
C SER A 344 -2.55 11.06 9.46
N ALA A 345 -3.41 11.07 8.46
CA ALA A 345 -3.27 11.95 7.29
C ALA A 345 -3.29 13.46 7.67
N HIS A 346 -3.86 13.80 8.83
CA HIS A 346 -4.01 15.17 9.35
C HIS A 346 -3.08 15.47 10.55
N GLY A 347 -2.06 14.65 10.81
CA GLY A 347 -1.20 14.80 11.99
C GLY A 347 -1.67 13.99 13.18
N PHE A 348 -1.53 14.56 14.39
CA PHE A 348 -1.96 13.92 15.64
C PHE A 348 -3.40 14.19 16.01
N ASP A 349 -4.01 15.21 15.43
CA ASP A 349 -5.22 15.83 15.97
C ASP A 349 -6.49 15.32 15.29
N THR A 350 -7.56 15.29 16.10
CA THR A 350 -8.95 15.32 15.67
C THR A 350 -9.60 16.57 16.23
N VAL A 351 -10.50 17.17 15.48
CA VAL A 351 -11.15 18.42 15.85
C VAL A 351 -12.66 18.19 15.91
N THR A 352 -13.29 18.67 16.97
CA THR A 352 -14.76 18.62 17.12
C THR A 352 -15.27 20.01 17.50
N PHE A 353 -16.29 20.49 16.78
CA PHE A 353 -17.00 21.71 17.11
C PHE A 353 -18.14 21.36 18.04
N GLU A 354 -18.08 21.88 19.26
CA GLU A 354 -19.03 21.61 20.32
C GLU A 354 -19.77 22.92 20.69
N ILE A 355 -21.04 22.79 20.95
CA ILE A 355 -21.89 23.95 21.27
C ILE A 355 -22.86 23.64 22.42
N SER A 356 -23.13 24.65 23.24
CA SER A 356 -24.18 24.65 24.22
C SER A 356 -25.08 25.85 23.94
N VAL A 357 -26.33 25.59 23.57
CA VAL A 357 -27.29 26.64 23.21
C VAL A 357 -27.97 27.25 24.46
N ASN A 358 -28.24 26.41 25.46
CA ASN A 358 -28.93 26.85 26.68
C ASN A 358 -27.97 26.89 27.88
N PRO A 359 -28.13 27.90 28.79
CA PRO A 359 -27.33 27.93 30.00
C PRO A 359 -27.53 26.68 30.86
N GLY A 360 -26.43 26.08 31.31
CA GLY A 360 -26.47 24.89 32.17
C GLY A 360 -26.49 23.56 31.42
N GLU A 361 -26.69 23.56 30.12
CA GLU A 361 -26.49 22.35 29.30
C GLU A 361 -25.00 22.07 29.03
N PRO A 362 -24.58 20.78 28.94
CA PRO A 362 -23.26 20.45 28.51
C PRO A 362 -23.06 20.81 27.02
N GLU A 363 -21.81 21.10 26.65
CA GLU A 363 -21.41 21.25 25.26
C GLU A 363 -21.61 19.92 24.51
N LYS A 364 -22.19 19.97 23.33
CA LYS A 364 -22.49 18.81 22.47
C LYS A 364 -21.98 19.07 21.05
N PRO A 365 -21.61 18.07 20.28
CA PRO A 365 -21.30 18.23 18.86
C PRO A 365 -22.42 18.95 18.10
N LEU A 366 -22.07 19.76 17.12
CA LEU A 366 -23.02 20.50 16.29
C LEU A 366 -24.11 19.61 15.68
N SER A 367 -23.78 18.39 15.34
CA SER A 367 -24.71 17.39 14.78
C SER A 367 -25.87 17.01 15.72
N LYS A 368 -25.78 17.37 17.02
CA LYS A 368 -26.80 17.08 18.04
C LYS A 368 -27.64 18.27 18.42
N VAL A 369 -27.59 19.38 17.72
CA VAL A 369 -28.45 20.54 17.91
C VAL A 369 -29.84 20.19 17.39
N ALA A 370 -30.87 20.37 18.25
CA ALA A 370 -32.21 19.83 17.98
C ALA A 370 -33.14 20.79 17.23
N SER A 371 -32.87 22.11 17.22
CA SER A 371 -33.74 23.13 16.63
C SER A 371 -33.25 23.58 15.26
N GLY A 372 -34.10 23.45 14.23
CA GLY A 372 -33.75 23.84 12.85
C GLY A 372 -33.39 25.32 12.73
N GLY A 373 -34.19 26.24 13.32
CA GLY A 373 -33.88 27.66 13.27
C GLY A 373 -32.62 28.06 14.04
N GLU A 374 -32.34 27.44 15.19
CA GLU A 374 -31.07 27.66 15.92
C GLU A 374 -29.88 27.15 15.11
N LEU A 375 -30.01 25.96 14.54
CA LEU A 375 -28.96 25.37 13.70
C LEU A 375 -28.68 26.28 12.49
N SER A 376 -29.70 26.78 11.80
CA SER A 376 -29.52 27.66 10.63
C SER A 376 -28.80 28.96 11.00
N ARG A 377 -29.08 29.56 12.18
CA ARG A 377 -28.36 30.75 12.68
C ARG A 377 -26.92 30.43 13.08
N ILE A 378 -26.69 29.29 13.73
CA ILE A 378 -25.33 28.82 14.05
C ILE A 378 -24.52 28.63 12.75
N MET A 379 -25.14 28.03 11.74
CA MET A 379 -24.52 27.84 10.44
C MET A 379 -24.22 29.15 9.74
N LEU A 380 -25.11 30.12 9.81
CA LEU A 380 -24.87 31.46 9.28
C LEU A 380 -23.67 32.13 9.96
N ALA A 381 -23.59 32.08 11.30
CA ALA A 381 -22.45 32.61 12.04
C ALA A 381 -21.13 31.92 11.67
N LEU A 382 -21.13 30.59 11.63
CA LEU A 382 -19.98 29.81 11.22
C LEU A 382 -19.54 30.17 9.80
N LYS A 383 -20.47 30.22 8.86
CA LYS A 383 -20.17 30.58 7.47
C LYS A 383 -19.63 31.99 7.32
N ASN A 384 -20.13 32.93 8.09
CA ASN A 384 -19.64 34.32 8.05
C ASN A 384 -18.16 34.41 8.45
N VAL A 385 -17.72 33.58 9.42
CA VAL A 385 -16.32 33.53 9.89
C VAL A 385 -15.44 32.64 9.00
N LEU A 386 -15.95 31.48 8.54
CA LEU A 386 -15.17 30.47 7.83
C LEU A 386 -15.10 30.63 6.30
N THR A 387 -15.83 31.61 5.73
CA THR A 387 -16.00 31.80 4.27
C THR A 387 -14.69 31.98 3.49
N ALA A 388 -13.59 32.24 4.15
CA ALA A 388 -12.29 32.50 3.48
C ALA A 388 -11.61 31.29 2.81
N GLY A 389 -12.16 30.06 2.96
CA GLY A 389 -11.53 28.84 2.45
C GLY A 389 -12.46 27.83 1.78
N GLU A 390 -13.74 28.16 1.57
CA GLU A 390 -14.69 27.21 0.98
C GLU A 390 -14.85 27.37 -0.52
N ASP A 391 -14.68 26.27 -1.24
CA ASP A 391 -14.85 26.17 -2.70
C ASP A 391 -16.31 25.82 -3.10
N VAL A 392 -17.32 26.39 -2.43
CA VAL A 392 -18.74 26.19 -2.78
C VAL A 392 -19.26 27.37 -3.57
N GLY A 393 -19.94 27.11 -4.68
CA GLY A 393 -20.47 28.15 -5.57
C GLY A 393 -21.72 28.87 -5.04
N MET A 394 -22.63 28.14 -4.37
CA MET A 394 -23.94 28.64 -3.94
C MET A 394 -24.30 28.19 -2.52
N LEU A 395 -24.88 29.09 -1.75
CA LEU A 395 -25.42 28.82 -0.42
C LEU A 395 -26.94 28.96 -0.44
N ILE A 396 -27.65 28.03 0.18
CA ILE A 396 -29.11 28.09 0.35
C ILE A 396 -29.44 28.07 1.83
N PHE A 397 -30.15 29.07 2.31
CA PHE A 397 -30.64 29.18 3.69
C PHE A 397 -32.16 29.00 3.74
N ASP A 398 -32.60 27.95 4.42
CA ASP A 398 -34.01 27.68 4.67
C ASP A 398 -34.30 27.75 6.18
N GLU A 399 -35.49 28.19 6.55
CA GLU A 399 -35.96 28.31 7.95
C GLU A 399 -35.06 29.16 8.89
N ILE A 400 -34.17 30.00 8.34
CA ILE A 400 -33.25 30.83 9.14
C ILE A 400 -33.96 31.86 10.03
N ASP A 401 -35.18 32.21 9.68
CA ASP A 401 -36.06 33.20 10.33
C ASP A 401 -37.03 32.59 11.35
N THR A 402 -36.96 31.25 11.57
CA THR A 402 -37.83 30.60 12.54
C THR A 402 -37.53 31.02 13.97
N GLY A 403 -38.53 31.53 14.68
CA GLY A 403 -38.40 31.99 16.07
C GLY A 403 -37.64 33.30 16.24
N VAL A 404 -37.47 34.09 15.18
CA VAL A 404 -36.76 35.39 15.19
C VAL A 404 -37.75 36.53 15.00
N SER A 405 -37.45 37.67 15.58
CA SER A 405 -38.26 38.90 15.40
C SER A 405 -37.40 40.15 15.34
N GLY A 406 -37.97 41.20 14.74
CA GLY A 406 -37.46 42.56 14.81
C GLY A 406 -35.98 42.75 14.52
N HIS A 407 -35.20 43.06 15.55
CA HIS A 407 -33.79 43.38 15.42
C HIS A 407 -32.94 42.21 14.91
N ALA A 408 -33.17 41.00 15.42
CA ALA A 408 -32.42 39.82 14.98
C ALA A 408 -32.64 39.52 13.49
N ALA A 409 -33.88 39.65 12.99
CA ALA A 409 -34.18 39.48 11.56
C ALA A 409 -33.37 40.47 10.69
N GLN A 410 -33.23 41.72 11.15
CA GLN A 410 -32.44 42.72 10.43
C GLN A 410 -30.94 42.35 10.40
N GLN A 411 -30.40 41.85 11.52
CA GLN A 411 -29.00 41.41 11.57
C GLN A 411 -28.77 40.17 10.69
N ILE A 412 -29.69 39.20 10.70
CA ILE A 412 -29.65 38.05 9.78
C ILE A 412 -29.59 38.54 8.32
N GLY A 413 -30.47 39.46 7.94
CA GLY A 413 -30.50 40.02 6.59
C GLY A 413 -29.17 40.67 6.20
N ARG A 414 -28.57 41.47 7.10
CA ARG A 414 -27.26 42.09 6.88
C ARG A 414 -26.15 41.07 6.68
N LYS A 415 -26.12 40.02 7.49
CA LYS A 415 -25.10 38.95 7.37
C LYS A 415 -25.26 38.16 6.09
N LEU A 416 -26.50 37.84 5.69
CA LEU A 416 -26.78 37.20 4.39
C LEU A 416 -26.31 38.07 3.22
N SER A 417 -26.59 39.38 3.28
CA SER A 417 -26.13 40.35 2.28
C SER A 417 -24.61 40.46 2.21
N ALA A 418 -23.91 40.37 3.36
CA ALA A 418 -22.43 40.34 3.39
C ALA A 418 -21.85 39.10 2.75
N ILE A 419 -22.47 37.93 2.94
CA ILE A 419 -22.07 36.66 2.28
C ILE A 419 -22.39 36.75 0.79
N ALA A 420 -23.57 37.29 0.42
CA ALA A 420 -24.02 37.38 -0.97
C ALA A 420 -23.10 38.23 -1.87
N LYS A 421 -22.30 39.12 -1.30
CA LYS A 421 -21.23 39.83 -2.05
C LYS A 421 -20.13 38.95 -2.55
N LYS A 422 -19.93 37.76 -1.94
CA LYS A 422 -18.84 36.85 -2.25
C LYS A 422 -19.33 35.56 -2.91
N LYS A 423 -20.56 35.14 -2.61
CA LYS A 423 -21.14 33.85 -3.07
C LYS A 423 -22.61 34.02 -3.41
N GLN A 424 -23.08 33.33 -4.43
CA GLN A 424 -24.52 33.31 -4.72
C GLN A 424 -25.27 32.74 -3.51
N THR A 425 -26.23 33.53 -2.99
CA THR A 425 -26.98 33.17 -1.77
C THR A 425 -28.47 33.19 -2.07
N LEU A 426 -29.14 32.08 -1.80
CA LEU A 426 -30.58 31.94 -1.85
C LEU A 426 -31.12 31.84 -0.42
N CYS A 427 -32.13 32.64 -0.06
CA CYS A 427 -32.77 32.55 1.23
C CYS A 427 -34.29 32.40 1.08
N VAL A 428 -34.84 31.40 1.74
CA VAL A 428 -36.31 31.26 1.89
C VAL A 428 -36.72 31.91 3.20
N THR A 429 -37.59 32.94 3.12
CA THR A 429 -37.97 33.72 4.29
C THR A 429 -39.42 34.22 4.20
N HIS A 430 -40.05 34.38 5.35
CA HIS A 430 -41.35 35.01 5.50
C HIS A 430 -41.24 36.37 6.24
N LEU A 431 -40.03 36.78 6.65
CA LEU A 431 -39.81 38.02 7.36
C LEU A 431 -39.46 39.17 6.41
N PRO A 432 -40.22 40.31 6.45
CA PRO A 432 -40.01 41.44 5.56
C PRO A 432 -38.62 42.08 5.71
N GLN A 433 -38.04 42.06 6.93
CA GLN A 433 -36.70 42.59 7.21
C GLN A 433 -35.59 41.85 6.47
N ILE A 434 -35.70 40.50 6.34
CA ILE A 434 -34.76 39.69 5.61
C ILE A 434 -35.01 39.82 4.11
N ALA A 435 -36.29 39.72 3.70
CA ALA A 435 -36.65 39.83 2.31
C ALA A 435 -36.18 41.16 1.68
N ALA A 436 -36.31 42.28 2.40
CA ALA A 436 -35.90 43.60 1.92
C ALA A 436 -34.41 43.67 1.54
N MET A 437 -33.55 42.88 2.19
CA MET A 437 -32.11 42.87 1.95
C MET A 437 -31.68 42.07 0.67
N GLY A 438 -32.61 41.34 0.03
CA GLY A 438 -32.33 40.59 -1.19
C GLY A 438 -32.19 41.48 -2.42
N ASP A 439 -31.19 41.21 -3.28
CA ASP A 439 -31.06 41.94 -4.57
C ASP A 439 -32.15 41.55 -5.56
N HIS A 440 -32.53 40.26 -5.58
CA HIS A 440 -33.57 39.70 -6.40
C HIS A 440 -34.60 38.98 -5.56
N HIS A 441 -35.89 39.13 -5.93
CA HIS A 441 -36.99 38.46 -5.24
C HIS A 441 -37.69 37.46 -6.17
N LEU A 442 -37.96 36.31 -5.63
CA LEU A 442 -38.77 35.25 -6.26
C LEU A 442 -39.98 35.01 -5.35
N ARG A 443 -41.20 35.22 -5.88
CA ARG A 443 -42.42 34.92 -5.16
C ARG A 443 -42.82 33.47 -5.35
N ILE A 444 -43.05 32.78 -4.25
CA ILE A 444 -43.61 31.43 -4.23
C ILE A 444 -45.11 31.54 -3.95
N SER A 445 -45.95 31.07 -4.84
CA SER A 445 -47.40 31.01 -4.65
C SER A 445 -47.93 29.60 -4.88
N LYS A 446 -48.93 29.22 -4.07
CA LYS A 446 -49.62 27.92 -4.23
C LYS A 446 -51.00 28.18 -4.78
N SER A 447 -51.38 27.49 -5.86
CA SER A 447 -52.71 27.52 -6.47
C SER A 447 -53.27 26.11 -6.51
N VAL A 448 -54.60 25.98 -6.35
CA VAL A 448 -55.28 24.68 -6.49
C VAL A 448 -56.03 24.71 -7.81
N ARG A 449 -55.68 23.79 -8.75
CA ARG A 449 -56.36 23.63 -10.03
C ARG A 449 -56.73 22.13 -10.14
N ASP A 450 -57.99 21.86 -10.48
CA ASP A 450 -58.54 20.50 -10.64
C ASP A 450 -58.25 19.57 -9.40
N GLY A 451 -58.34 20.10 -8.19
CA GLY A 451 -58.09 19.35 -6.96
C GLY A 451 -56.61 19.01 -6.69
N ARG A 452 -55.68 19.56 -7.47
CA ARG A 452 -54.24 19.41 -7.29
C ARG A 452 -53.59 20.74 -6.89
N SER A 453 -52.65 20.70 -6.00
CA SER A 453 -51.86 21.88 -5.60
C SER A 453 -50.70 22.07 -6.57
N PHE A 454 -50.57 23.28 -7.10
CA PHE A 454 -49.44 23.71 -7.94
C PHE A 454 -48.66 24.78 -7.19
N THR A 455 -47.37 24.74 -7.29
CA THR A 455 -46.49 25.79 -6.77
C THR A 455 -45.88 26.53 -7.95
N ASP A 456 -46.12 27.81 -8.00
CA ASP A 456 -45.59 28.72 -9.03
C ASP A 456 -44.52 29.62 -8.39
N VAL A 457 -43.42 29.82 -9.13
CA VAL A 457 -42.30 30.71 -8.72
C VAL A 457 -42.14 31.77 -9.80
N SER A 458 -42.22 33.02 -9.40
CA SER A 458 -42.14 34.15 -10.34
C SER A 458 -41.20 35.25 -9.85
N PRO A 459 -40.33 35.79 -10.73
CA PRO A 459 -39.52 36.96 -10.39
C PRO A 459 -40.36 38.20 -10.19
N MET A 460 -39.92 39.11 -9.30
CA MET A 460 -40.60 40.34 -8.97
C MET A 460 -39.79 41.56 -9.39
N ASP A 461 -40.47 42.54 -10.01
CA ASP A 461 -39.93 43.89 -10.19
C ASP A 461 -40.06 44.72 -8.90
N ARG A 462 -39.52 45.94 -8.91
CA ARG A 462 -39.55 46.83 -7.73
C ARG A 462 -40.96 47.04 -7.18
N THR A 463 -41.96 47.25 -8.02
CA THR A 463 -43.35 47.51 -7.60
C THR A 463 -43.93 46.28 -6.91
N HIS A 464 -43.77 45.10 -7.50
CA HIS A 464 -44.22 43.84 -6.90
C HIS A 464 -43.45 43.49 -5.64
N ARG A 465 -42.16 43.86 -5.53
CA ARG A 465 -41.38 43.73 -4.30
C ARG A 465 -41.96 44.57 -3.17
N ILE A 466 -42.32 45.85 -3.42
CA ILE A 466 -42.95 46.72 -2.43
C ILE A 466 -44.28 46.11 -1.95
N ASP A 467 -45.13 45.67 -2.87
CA ASP A 467 -46.41 45.06 -2.54
C ASP A 467 -46.25 43.75 -1.73
N GLU A 468 -45.30 42.90 -2.07
CA GLU A 468 -45.07 41.66 -1.33
C GLU A 468 -44.50 41.91 0.08
N ILE A 469 -43.55 42.85 0.23
CA ILE A 469 -43.05 43.25 1.55
C ILE A 469 -44.14 43.89 2.38
N ALA A 470 -45.00 44.74 1.78
CA ALA A 470 -46.15 45.31 2.46
C ALA A 470 -47.15 44.23 2.90
N ARG A 471 -47.38 43.19 2.08
CA ARG A 471 -48.18 42.03 2.43
C ARG A 471 -47.57 41.22 3.60
N LEU A 472 -46.26 41.04 3.62
CA LEU A 472 -45.54 40.40 4.74
C LEU A 472 -45.64 41.21 6.04
N LEU A 473 -45.74 42.57 5.96
CA LEU A 473 -45.88 43.47 7.11
C LEU A 473 -47.30 43.52 7.67
N SER A 474 -48.32 43.53 6.81
CA SER A 474 -49.71 43.84 7.20
C SER A 474 -50.70 42.70 6.97
N GLY A 475 -50.27 41.59 6.34
CA GLY A 475 -51.16 40.51 5.90
C GLY A 475 -51.79 40.79 4.54
N GLU A 476 -52.94 40.20 4.22
CA GLU A 476 -53.60 40.28 2.90
C GLU A 476 -54.13 41.67 2.54
N GLU A 477 -54.53 42.49 3.55
CA GLU A 477 -54.99 43.88 3.35
C GLU A 477 -53.80 44.82 3.37
N ILE A 478 -53.36 45.24 2.20
CA ILE A 478 -52.24 46.19 2.05
C ILE A 478 -52.71 47.63 2.18
N SER A 479 -52.34 48.30 3.28
CA SER A 479 -52.58 49.71 3.47
C SER A 479 -51.52 50.62 2.82
N ASP A 480 -51.84 51.90 2.53
CA ASP A 480 -50.85 52.86 2.04
C ASP A 480 -49.70 53.10 3.03
N ALA A 481 -49.99 52.96 4.33
CA ALA A 481 -48.92 52.97 5.35
C ALA A 481 -47.97 51.77 5.26
N ALA A 482 -48.51 50.56 5.02
CA ALA A 482 -47.69 49.37 4.84
C ALA A 482 -46.78 49.44 3.59
N ARG A 483 -47.35 50.02 2.49
CA ARG A 483 -46.53 50.25 1.27
C ARG A 483 -45.40 51.24 1.50
N ARG A 484 -45.64 52.34 2.19
CA ARG A 484 -44.60 53.32 2.53
C ARG A 484 -43.50 52.69 3.41
N ASN A 485 -43.92 51.94 4.43
CA ASN A 485 -42.95 51.23 5.28
C ASN A 485 -42.12 50.17 4.49
N ALA A 486 -42.75 49.45 3.57
CA ALA A 486 -42.07 48.51 2.69
C ALA A 486 -41.05 49.21 1.77
N GLU A 487 -41.41 50.38 1.23
CA GLU A 487 -40.52 51.19 0.40
C GLU A 487 -39.34 51.73 1.22
N GLU A 488 -39.58 52.23 2.44
CA GLU A 488 -38.52 52.65 3.37
C GLU A 488 -37.55 51.52 3.72
N LEU A 489 -38.06 50.29 3.96
CA LEU A 489 -37.21 49.11 4.23
C LEU A 489 -36.33 48.75 3.04
N LEU A 490 -36.88 48.76 1.82
CA LEU A 490 -36.12 48.48 0.60
C LEU A 490 -35.04 49.55 0.34
N ASP A 491 -35.39 50.84 0.56
CA ASP A 491 -34.43 51.93 0.37
C ASP A 491 -33.34 51.98 1.44
N ALA A 492 -33.67 51.61 2.68
CA ALA A 492 -32.69 51.46 3.76
C ALA A 492 -31.70 50.30 3.49
N ALA A 493 -32.20 49.17 2.95
CA ALA A 493 -31.39 48.05 2.53
C ALA A 493 -30.42 48.42 1.40
N GLY A 494 -30.90 49.19 0.40
CA GLY A 494 -30.06 49.63 -0.73
C GLY A 494 -29.00 50.70 -0.36
N ARG A 495 -29.15 51.41 0.79
CA ARG A 495 -28.16 52.39 1.26
C ARG A 495 -27.12 51.82 2.21
N GLY A 496 -27.33 50.62 2.74
CA GLY A 496 -26.46 49.96 3.72
C GLY A 496 -25.50 48.94 3.09
N VAL A 497 -25.40 48.91 1.77
CA VAL A 497 -24.57 47.99 1.02
C VAL A 497 -23.34 48.68 0.44
#